data_514b831ae86e22c6c2124fe74709ca43
#
_entry.id   514b831ae86e22c6c2124fe74709ca43
#
_cell.length_a   1.000
_cell.length_b   1.000
_cell.length_c   1.000
_cell.angle_alpha   90.00
_cell.angle_beta   90.00
_cell.angle_gamma   90.00
#
_symmetry.space_group_name_H-M   'P 1'
#
loop_
_entity.id
_entity.type
_entity.pdbx_description
1 polymer ?
#
loop_
_entity_poly.entity_id
_entity_poly.type
_entity_poly.pdbx_seq_one_letter_code
_entity_poly.pdbx_strand_id
1 'polypeptide(L)'
;MLFQKIKAYKWQALASLVMTGLMVTSSLLQPRYLQEVLEALLTGDNEAIYTIGFWLILVALIGLVAGGINVVLAAYIAQGVSSDLREDAFRKIQTFSYANIEKFNAGNLVVRMTNDINQIQNVVMMTFQILFRLPILFIGSFILAVVTLPSLWWVLVLMVVLIVAMTGLMMGMMGPRFAKFQTLLERINAIAKENLRGVRVVKSFVREKDQFAKFTQVSDELLSENLYIGYAFSIVQPVMMMISYGAVFLSIWLVAGMAESDPSVVGSIASFVNYLSQIIFTIVMVGFLGNSVTRAMISLRRIREILDTEPAMTFNDVEDEELEGSLSFENVTFTYPNDEEPILKDVSFDIAAGEMVGVVGATGAGKSTLAQLIPRLFDPQQGSIKIGGKDIRTVSEGTLRKTVSIVLQKAILFSGTIADNLRQGKGDATVSEMERAARIAQASEFISRMDLAFESPVEERGTNFSGGQKQRMSIARGVVSNPRILIFDDSTSALDAKSERLVQEALNKDLKGTTTIIIAQKISSVVHADKILVLDQGRLIGQGKHADLVASNPVYREIYETQKGKEE
;
A
#
# COMPACT_ATOMS: atom_id res chain seq x y z
N MET A 1 -6.52 -18.38 1.84
CA MET A 1 -5.42 -17.51 2.21
C MET A 1 -5.41 -17.17 3.71
N LEU A 2 -6.31 -16.30 4.26
CA LEU A 2 -6.30 -15.89 5.67
C LEU A 2 -6.38 -17.08 6.64
N PHE A 3 -7.29 -18.02 6.38
CA PHE A 3 -7.44 -19.24 7.18
C PHE A 3 -6.18 -20.12 7.20
N GLN A 4 -5.44 -20.16 6.09
CA GLN A 4 -4.16 -20.89 6.01
C GLN A 4 -3.09 -20.24 6.90
N LYS A 5 -3.04 -18.89 6.96
CA LYS A 5 -2.12 -18.17 7.85
C LYS A 5 -2.49 -18.36 9.32
N ILE A 6 -3.79 -18.30 9.67
CA ILE A 6 -4.26 -18.57 11.04
C ILE A 6 -3.92 -20.01 11.45
N LYS A 7 -3.90 -20.97 10.52
CA LYS A 7 -3.55 -22.37 10.82
C LYS A 7 -2.13 -22.53 11.37
N ALA A 8 -1.20 -21.63 11.03
CA ALA A 8 0.14 -21.62 11.64
C ALA A 8 0.09 -21.37 13.16
N TYR A 9 -0.92 -20.65 13.64
CA TYR A 9 -1.16 -20.27 15.03
C TYR A 9 -2.26 -21.11 15.70
N LYS A 10 -2.50 -22.36 15.23
CA LYS A 10 -3.64 -23.20 15.64
C LYS A 10 -3.73 -23.46 17.15
N TRP A 11 -2.57 -23.60 17.84
CA TRP A 11 -2.55 -23.83 19.27
C TRP A 11 -2.92 -22.59 20.06
N GLN A 12 -2.44 -21.44 19.66
CA GLN A 12 -2.79 -20.15 20.24
C GLN A 12 -4.27 -19.82 19.95
N ALA A 13 -4.77 -20.13 18.76
CA ALA A 13 -6.17 -19.97 18.41
C ALA A 13 -7.08 -20.87 19.26
N LEU A 14 -6.69 -22.13 19.47
CA LEU A 14 -7.42 -23.05 20.34
C LEU A 14 -7.41 -22.56 21.80
N ALA A 15 -6.24 -22.14 22.30
CA ALA A 15 -6.12 -21.57 23.65
C ALA A 15 -7.00 -20.32 23.81
N SER A 16 -7.01 -19.41 22.82
CA SER A 16 -7.89 -18.23 22.82
C SER A 16 -9.37 -18.60 22.86
N LEU A 17 -9.80 -19.62 22.11
CA LEU A 17 -11.18 -20.11 22.14
C LEU A 17 -11.55 -20.70 23.51
N VAL A 18 -10.65 -21.45 24.14
CA VAL A 18 -10.84 -21.98 25.50
C VAL A 18 -10.95 -20.84 26.50
N MET A 19 -10.07 -19.84 26.43
CA MET A 19 -10.14 -18.65 27.31
C MET A 19 -11.43 -17.86 27.08
N THR A 20 -11.87 -17.72 25.83
CA THR A 20 -13.18 -17.12 25.53
C THR A 20 -14.32 -17.90 26.16
N GLY A 21 -14.29 -19.23 26.07
CA GLY A 21 -15.27 -20.10 26.71
C GLY A 21 -15.31 -19.92 28.24
N LEU A 22 -14.14 -19.92 28.90
CA LEU A 22 -14.04 -19.67 30.36
C LEU A 22 -14.56 -18.28 30.72
N MET A 23 -14.20 -17.25 29.98
CA MET A 23 -14.67 -15.89 30.21
C MET A 23 -16.19 -15.76 30.05
N VAL A 24 -16.79 -16.39 29.03
CA VAL A 24 -18.24 -16.38 28.82
C VAL A 24 -18.94 -17.18 29.90
N THR A 25 -18.44 -18.36 30.25
CA THR A 25 -18.99 -19.17 31.35
C THR A 25 -18.98 -18.40 32.67
N SER A 26 -17.86 -17.72 32.96
CA SER A 26 -17.78 -16.83 34.12
C SER A 26 -18.87 -15.74 34.09
N SER A 27 -19.03 -15.05 32.95
CA SER A 27 -20.03 -13.98 32.77
C SER A 27 -21.47 -14.51 32.92
N LEU A 28 -21.73 -15.75 32.51
CA LEU A 28 -23.05 -16.37 32.59
C LEU A 28 -23.38 -16.91 34.02
N LEU A 29 -22.36 -17.32 34.78
CA LEU A 29 -22.55 -17.83 36.14
C LEU A 29 -22.73 -16.72 37.18
N GLN A 30 -22.12 -15.54 36.97
CA GLN A 30 -22.20 -14.43 37.92
C GLN A 30 -23.64 -14.03 38.30
N PRO A 31 -24.59 -13.85 37.34
CA PRO A 31 -25.97 -13.53 37.69
C PRO A 31 -26.64 -14.62 38.56
N ARG A 32 -26.33 -15.90 38.29
CA ARG A 32 -26.86 -17.02 39.04
C ARG A 32 -26.38 -17.02 40.51
N TYR A 33 -25.07 -16.87 40.72
CA TYR A 33 -24.53 -16.74 42.07
C TYR A 33 -25.08 -15.49 42.81
N LEU A 34 -25.31 -14.38 42.09
CA LEU A 34 -25.94 -13.20 42.65
C LEU A 34 -27.37 -13.51 43.09
N GLN A 35 -28.13 -14.29 42.33
CA GLN A 35 -29.46 -14.77 42.70
C GLN A 35 -29.39 -15.57 44.01
N GLU A 36 -28.50 -16.55 44.06
CA GLU A 36 -28.35 -17.44 45.25
C GLU A 36 -27.93 -16.62 46.50
N VAL A 37 -27.07 -15.59 46.35
CA VAL A 37 -26.75 -14.66 47.46
C VAL A 37 -27.98 -13.88 47.92
N LEU A 38 -28.81 -13.39 47.00
CA LEU A 38 -30.03 -12.65 47.34
C LEU A 38 -31.05 -13.56 48.06
N GLU A 39 -31.19 -14.81 47.61
CA GLU A 39 -32.06 -15.80 48.27
C GLU A 39 -31.56 -16.13 49.70
N ALA A 40 -30.25 -16.34 49.89
CA ALA A 40 -29.63 -16.55 51.20
C ALA A 40 -29.82 -15.32 52.13
N LEU A 41 -29.77 -14.10 51.57
CA LEU A 41 -30.02 -12.87 52.32
C LEU A 41 -31.49 -12.80 52.84
N LEU A 42 -32.45 -13.20 52.01
CA LEU A 42 -33.87 -13.22 52.37
C LEU A 42 -34.18 -14.25 53.45
N THR A 43 -33.46 -15.37 53.47
CA THR A 43 -33.59 -16.43 54.48
C THR A 43 -32.76 -16.18 55.75
N GLY A 44 -31.85 -15.17 55.71
CA GLY A 44 -30.99 -14.85 56.87
C GLY A 44 -29.85 -15.86 57.09
N ASP A 45 -29.52 -16.65 56.07
CA ASP A 45 -28.42 -17.63 56.12
C ASP A 45 -27.07 -16.99 55.83
N ASN A 46 -26.42 -16.50 56.88
CA ASN A 46 -25.12 -15.84 56.77
C ASN A 46 -24.00 -16.78 56.29
N GLU A 47 -24.04 -18.08 56.60
CA GLU A 47 -23.02 -19.03 56.17
C GLU A 47 -23.09 -19.28 54.66
N ALA A 48 -24.30 -19.41 54.12
CA ALA A 48 -24.54 -19.49 52.68
C ALA A 48 -24.06 -18.21 51.95
N ILE A 49 -24.33 -17.00 52.49
CA ILE A 49 -23.88 -15.73 51.89
C ILE A 49 -22.37 -15.70 51.77
N TYR A 50 -21.59 -16.06 52.78
CA TYR A 50 -20.14 -16.08 52.71
C TYR A 50 -19.61 -17.11 51.68
N THR A 51 -20.20 -18.31 51.67
CA THR A 51 -19.77 -19.38 50.77
C THR A 51 -20.06 -19.04 49.29
N ILE A 52 -21.27 -18.59 48.98
CA ILE A 52 -21.67 -18.23 47.62
C ILE A 52 -20.95 -16.95 47.18
N GLY A 53 -20.79 -15.98 48.07
CA GLY A 53 -20.02 -14.77 47.82
C GLY A 53 -18.55 -15.06 47.46
N PHE A 54 -17.92 -16.03 48.14
CA PHE A 54 -16.59 -16.49 47.79
C PHE A 54 -16.52 -17.08 46.36
N TRP A 55 -17.50 -17.95 46.02
CA TRP A 55 -17.58 -18.51 44.66
C TRP A 55 -17.84 -17.44 43.59
N LEU A 56 -18.68 -16.45 43.88
CA LEU A 56 -18.93 -15.32 42.96
C LEU A 56 -17.64 -14.55 42.64
N ILE A 57 -16.85 -14.23 43.68
CA ILE A 57 -15.57 -13.54 43.53
C ILE A 57 -14.57 -14.43 42.75
N LEU A 58 -14.50 -15.72 43.11
CA LEU A 58 -13.58 -16.64 42.43
C LEU A 58 -13.91 -16.77 40.94
N VAL A 59 -15.17 -16.94 40.60
CA VAL A 59 -15.60 -17.01 39.19
C VAL A 59 -15.32 -15.70 38.45
N ALA A 60 -15.55 -14.54 39.09
CA ALA A 60 -15.21 -13.24 38.51
C ALA A 60 -13.70 -13.12 38.25
N LEU A 61 -12.85 -13.56 39.16
CA LEU A 61 -11.40 -13.58 39.01
C LEU A 61 -10.94 -14.51 37.86
N ILE A 62 -11.56 -15.71 37.76
CA ILE A 62 -11.29 -16.62 36.64
C ILE A 62 -11.63 -15.94 35.30
N GLY A 63 -12.79 -15.28 35.23
CA GLY A 63 -13.21 -14.55 34.04
C GLY A 63 -12.26 -13.40 33.68
N LEU A 64 -11.78 -12.65 34.67
CA LEU A 64 -10.81 -11.57 34.51
C LEU A 64 -9.47 -12.08 33.94
N VAL A 65 -8.93 -13.13 34.57
CA VAL A 65 -7.64 -13.74 34.13
C VAL A 65 -7.79 -14.35 32.75
N ALA A 66 -8.85 -15.10 32.50
CA ALA A 66 -9.12 -15.68 31.17
C ALA A 66 -9.28 -14.59 30.11
N GLY A 67 -9.96 -13.49 30.42
CA GLY A 67 -10.07 -12.33 29.52
C GLY A 67 -8.74 -11.67 29.22
N GLY A 68 -7.90 -11.46 30.23
CA GLY A 68 -6.54 -10.92 30.05
C GLY A 68 -5.67 -11.80 29.16
N ILE A 69 -5.65 -13.10 29.41
CA ILE A 69 -4.91 -14.08 28.59
C ILE A 69 -5.45 -14.08 27.15
N ASN A 70 -6.77 -14.05 26.98
CA ASN A 70 -7.39 -14.02 25.64
C ASN A 70 -6.97 -12.79 24.83
N VAL A 71 -6.90 -11.61 25.44
CA VAL A 71 -6.44 -10.38 24.77
C VAL A 71 -5.00 -10.54 24.27
N VAL A 72 -4.09 -11.10 25.08
CA VAL A 72 -2.70 -11.35 24.71
C VAL A 72 -2.61 -12.37 23.57
N LEU A 73 -3.35 -13.48 23.65
CA LEU A 73 -3.36 -14.51 22.60
C LEU A 73 -3.92 -13.97 21.28
N ALA A 74 -5.02 -13.23 21.32
CA ALA A 74 -5.62 -12.61 20.14
C ALA A 74 -4.67 -11.59 19.49
N ALA A 75 -3.97 -10.79 20.31
CA ALA A 75 -2.96 -9.85 19.80
C ALA A 75 -1.78 -10.59 19.15
N TYR A 76 -1.29 -11.67 19.78
CA TYR A 76 -0.21 -12.48 19.24
C TYR A 76 -0.57 -13.09 17.87
N ILE A 77 -1.77 -13.70 17.76
CA ILE A 77 -2.27 -14.27 16.51
C ILE A 77 -2.39 -13.18 15.43
N ALA A 78 -3.02 -12.05 15.76
CA ALA A 78 -3.24 -10.97 14.82
C ALA A 78 -1.94 -10.37 14.31
N GLN A 79 -0.97 -10.15 15.20
CA GLN A 79 0.35 -9.61 14.86
C GLN A 79 1.15 -10.61 14.01
N GLY A 80 1.13 -11.90 14.38
CA GLY A 80 1.79 -12.95 13.61
C GLY A 80 1.25 -13.06 12.18
N VAL A 81 -0.07 -13.15 12.04
CA VAL A 81 -0.72 -13.17 10.71
C VAL A 81 -0.40 -11.92 9.90
N SER A 82 -0.37 -10.74 10.52
CA SER A 82 -0.02 -9.47 9.86
C SER A 82 1.44 -9.47 9.38
N SER A 83 2.37 -10.00 10.19
CA SER A 83 3.78 -10.13 9.84
C SER A 83 3.97 -11.07 8.64
N ASP A 84 3.35 -12.26 8.69
CA ASP A 84 3.40 -13.25 7.60
C ASP A 84 2.84 -12.71 6.28
N LEU A 85 1.73 -11.95 6.36
CA LEU A 85 1.14 -11.33 5.16
C LEU A 85 2.03 -10.23 4.59
N ARG A 86 2.70 -9.48 5.45
CA ARG A 86 3.62 -8.41 5.04
C ARG A 86 4.86 -8.99 4.37
N GLU A 87 5.41 -10.06 4.92
CA GLU A 87 6.54 -10.78 4.34
C GLU A 87 6.18 -11.38 2.97
N ASP A 88 5.05 -12.10 2.88
CA ASP A 88 4.60 -12.70 1.61
C ASP A 88 4.37 -11.64 0.54
N ALA A 89 3.67 -10.54 0.89
CA ALA A 89 3.40 -9.45 -0.05
C ALA A 89 4.69 -8.77 -0.51
N PHE A 90 5.63 -8.50 0.41
CA PHE A 90 6.91 -7.91 0.05
C PHE A 90 7.72 -8.83 -0.85
N ARG A 91 7.83 -10.11 -0.49
CA ARG A 91 8.53 -11.12 -1.29
C ARG A 91 7.92 -11.24 -2.69
N LYS A 92 6.59 -11.23 -2.80
CA LYS A 92 5.90 -11.28 -4.10
C LYS A 92 6.14 -10.01 -4.93
N ILE A 93 6.11 -8.83 -4.32
CA ILE A 93 6.40 -7.54 -5.00
C ILE A 93 7.83 -7.54 -5.56
N GLN A 94 8.82 -8.15 -4.88
CA GLN A 94 10.19 -8.25 -5.39
C GLN A 94 10.30 -9.12 -6.66
N THR A 95 9.32 -9.98 -6.94
CA THR A 95 9.27 -10.77 -8.19
C THR A 95 8.55 -10.04 -9.33
N PHE A 96 7.98 -8.86 -9.08
CA PHE A 96 7.23 -8.11 -10.10
C PHE A 96 8.17 -7.56 -11.18
N SER A 97 7.71 -7.64 -12.42
CA SER A 97 8.31 -6.91 -13.53
C SER A 97 7.98 -5.41 -13.43
N TYR A 98 8.69 -4.60 -14.20
CA TYR A 98 8.44 -3.16 -14.25
C TYR A 98 6.99 -2.84 -14.65
N ALA A 99 6.42 -3.59 -15.58
CA ALA A 99 5.02 -3.48 -16.00
C ALA A 99 4.03 -3.71 -14.85
N ASN A 100 4.29 -4.68 -13.97
CA ASN A 100 3.46 -4.90 -12.79
C ASN A 100 3.50 -3.71 -11.83
N ILE A 101 4.70 -3.15 -11.60
CA ILE A 101 4.89 -1.99 -10.71
C ILE A 101 4.19 -0.74 -11.25
N GLU A 102 4.23 -0.50 -12.56
CA GLU A 102 3.47 0.58 -13.19
C GLU A 102 1.95 0.40 -13.02
N LYS A 103 1.43 -0.81 -13.24
CA LYS A 103 0.01 -1.12 -13.07
C LYS A 103 -0.48 -0.83 -11.64
N PHE A 104 0.27 -1.22 -10.64
CA PHE A 104 -0.13 -1.03 -9.24
C PHE A 104 0.18 0.36 -8.69
N ASN A 105 1.15 1.08 -9.24
CA ASN A 105 1.76 2.29 -8.69
C ASN A 105 2.45 2.05 -7.33
N ALA A 106 3.71 2.44 -7.20
CA ALA A 106 4.51 2.20 -5.97
C ALA A 106 3.84 2.75 -4.69
N GLY A 107 3.20 3.93 -4.77
CA GLY A 107 2.48 4.51 -3.62
C GLY A 107 1.30 3.65 -3.17
N ASN A 108 0.58 3.01 -4.10
CA ASN A 108 -0.53 2.11 -3.78
C ASN A 108 -0.02 0.81 -3.13
N LEU A 109 1.11 0.26 -3.61
CA LEU A 109 1.73 -0.92 -3.00
C LEU A 109 2.12 -0.67 -1.53
N VAL A 110 2.69 0.50 -1.22
CA VAL A 110 3.01 0.89 0.16
C VAL A 110 1.74 0.96 1.02
N VAL A 111 0.66 1.58 0.53
CA VAL A 111 -0.63 1.65 1.25
C VAL A 111 -1.20 0.26 1.51
N ARG A 112 -1.10 -0.65 0.53
CA ARG A 112 -1.56 -2.05 0.69
C ARG A 112 -0.74 -2.79 1.75
N MET A 113 0.59 -2.63 1.75
CA MET A 113 1.48 -3.27 2.74
C MET A 113 1.33 -2.73 4.17
N THR A 114 0.89 -1.49 4.32
CA THR A 114 0.71 -0.83 5.61
C THR A 114 -0.75 -0.84 6.05
N ASN A 115 -1.59 -0.01 5.44
CA ASN A 115 -2.97 0.22 5.86
C ASN A 115 -3.86 -1.02 5.68
N ASP A 116 -3.79 -1.68 4.50
CA ASP A 116 -4.67 -2.81 4.23
C ASP A 116 -4.34 -4.01 5.13
N ILE A 117 -3.05 -4.29 5.36
CA ILE A 117 -2.64 -5.36 6.29
C ILE A 117 -3.05 -5.02 7.72
N ASN A 118 -2.96 -3.75 8.16
CA ASN A 118 -3.43 -3.34 9.47
C ASN A 118 -4.96 -3.51 9.64
N GLN A 119 -5.76 -3.26 8.59
CA GLN A 119 -7.21 -3.55 8.63
C GLN A 119 -7.48 -5.05 8.80
N ILE A 120 -6.73 -5.91 8.11
CA ILE A 120 -6.83 -7.36 8.27
C ILE A 120 -6.43 -7.77 9.68
N GLN A 121 -5.32 -7.25 10.20
CA GLN A 121 -4.85 -7.48 11.58
C GLN A 121 -5.93 -7.16 12.62
N ASN A 122 -6.54 -5.97 12.50
CA ASN A 122 -7.58 -5.53 13.42
C ASN A 122 -8.79 -6.48 13.42
N VAL A 123 -9.23 -6.96 12.26
CA VAL A 123 -10.35 -7.90 12.20
C VAL A 123 -9.96 -9.28 12.72
N VAL A 124 -8.76 -9.76 12.49
CA VAL A 124 -8.27 -11.00 13.11
C VAL A 124 -8.28 -10.87 14.62
N MET A 125 -7.77 -9.76 15.17
CA MET A 125 -7.80 -9.49 16.61
C MET A 125 -9.23 -9.45 17.16
N MET A 126 -10.12 -8.70 16.49
CA MET A 126 -11.54 -8.61 16.88
C MET A 126 -12.25 -9.98 16.80
N THR A 127 -11.89 -10.83 15.87
CA THR A 127 -12.49 -12.16 15.72
C THR A 127 -12.26 -13.00 16.97
N PHE A 128 -11.02 -13.05 17.47
CA PHE A 128 -10.68 -13.82 18.66
C PHE A 128 -11.10 -13.14 19.97
N GLN A 129 -11.18 -11.83 20.02
CA GLN A 129 -11.60 -11.11 21.25
C GLN A 129 -13.10 -10.97 21.38
N ILE A 130 -13.83 -10.74 20.28
CA ILE A 130 -15.22 -10.31 20.33
C ILE A 130 -16.14 -11.24 19.52
N LEU A 131 -15.79 -11.52 18.25
CA LEU A 131 -16.69 -12.17 17.31
C LEU A 131 -17.08 -13.60 17.76
N PHE A 132 -16.16 -14.37 18.31
CA PHE A 132 -16.46 -15.69 18.88
C PHE A 132 -17.20 -15.61 20.21
N ARG A 133 -16.95 -14.56 21.00
CA ARG A 133 -17.59 -14.35 22.30
C ARG A 133 -19.08 -14.04 22.16
N LEU A 134 -19.46 -13.15 21.22
CA LEU A 134 -20.81 -12.62 21.15
C LEU A 134 -21.90 -13.69 20.92
N PRO A 135 -21.77 -14.63 19.96
CA PRO A 135 -22.79 -15.67 19.77
C PRO A 135 -22.96 -16.58 21.00
N ILE A 136 -21.84 -16.96 21.63
CA ILE A 136 -21.88 -17.84 22.81
C ILE A 136 -22.53 -17.11 23.98
N LEU A 137 -22.19 -15.84 24.21
CA LEU A 137 -22.79 -15.03 25.26
C LEU A 137 -24.30 -14.80 25.03
N PHE A 138 -24.69 -14.49 23.77
CA PHE A 138 -26.10 -14.30 23.40
C PHE A 138 -26.93 -15.55 23.64
N ILE A 139 -26.51 -16.68 23.09
CA ILE A 139 -27.21 -17.96 23.21
C ILE A 139 -27.24 -18.39 24.67
N GLY A 140 -26.11 -18.29 25.38
CA GLY A 140 -26.02 -18.66 26.78
C GLY A 140 -26.93 -17.81 27.68
N SER A 141 -26.89 -16.47 27.51
CA SER A 141 -27.76 -15.55 28.26
C SER A 141 -29.24 -15.78 27.95
N PHE A 142 -29.59 -16.03 26.67
CA PHE A 142 -30.98 -16.32 26.27
C PHE A 142 -31.50 -17.61 26.94
N ILE A 143 -30.73 -18.71 26.85
CA ILE A 143 -31.09 -19.99 27.46
C ILE A 143 -31.24 -19.85 28.98
N LEU A 144 -30.25 -19.23 29.63
CA LEU A 144 -30.29 -19.08 31.12
C LEU A 144 -31.40 -18.15 31.55
N ALA A 145 -31.72 -17.09 30.84
CA ALA A 145 -32.87 -16.24 31.15
C ALA A 145 -34.20 -17.02 31.07
N VAL A 146 -34.37 -17.85 30.01
CA VAL A 146 -35.56 -18.71 29.89
C VAL A 146 -35.64 -19.77 31.02
N VAL A 147 -34.51 -20.36 31.38
CA VAL A 147 -34.46 -21.36 32.49
C VAL A 147 -34.75 -20.71 33.84
N THR A 148 -34.25 -19.48 34.07
CA THR A 148 -34.46 -18.76 35.35
C THR A 148 -35.90 -18.33 35.54
N LEU A 149 -36.57 -17.79 34.51
CA LEU A 149 -37.98 -17.39 34.56
C LEU A 149 -38.71 -17.84 33.28
N PRO A 150 -39.14 -19.12 33.22
CA PRO A 150 -39.76 -19.67 32.01
C PRO A 150 -41.03 -18.93 31.58
N SER A 151 -41.77 -18.34 32.48
CA SER A 151 -43.00 -17.58 32.19
C SER A 151 -42.75 -16.29 31.39
N LEU A 152 -41.50 -15.77 31.39
CA LEU A 152 -41.13 -14.52 30.77
C LEU A 152 -40.38 -14.66 29.40
N TRP A 153 -40.32 -15.87 28.84
CA TRP A 153 -39.62 -16.09 27.56
C TRP A 153 -40.08 -15.16 26.44
N TRP A 154 -41.38 -14.83 26.41
CA TRP A 154 -41.95 -13.96 25.38
C TRP A 154 -41.52 -12.50 25.55
N VAL A 155 -41.21 -12.01 26.75
CA VAL A 155 -40.64 -10.67 27.00
C VAL A 155 -39.25 -10.57 26.35
N LEU A 156 -38.43 -11.62 26.45
CA LEU A 156 -37.13 -11.71 25.79
C LEU A 156 -37.27 -11.62 24.28
N VAL A 157 -38.17 -12.42 23.71
CA VAL A 157 -38.41 -12.43 22.25
C VAL A 157 -38.92 -11.07 21.79
N LEU A 158 -39.89 -10.47 22.51
CA LEU A 158 -40.41 -9.15 22.20
C LEU A 158 -39.30 -8.08 22.19
N MET A 159 -38.47 -8.09 23.25
CA MET A 159 -37.34 -7.17 23.36
C MET A 159 -36.35 -7.34 22.22
N VAL A 160 -35.94 -8.56 21.88
CA VAL A 160 -35.01 -8.84 20.77
C VAL A 160 -35.61 -8.38 19.45
N VAL A 161 -36.89 -8.67 19.17
CA VAL A 161 -37.59 -8.24 17.96
C VAL A 161 -37.62 -6.71 17.85
N LEU A 162 -37.97 -6.02 18.94
CA LEU A 162 -37.98 -4.55 18.94
C LEU A 162 -36.60 -3.94 18.69
N ILE A 163 -35.54 -4.49 19.31
CA ILE A 163 -34.17 -4.01 19.10
C ILE A 163 -33.71 -4.26 17.65
N VAL A 164 -33.96 -5.47 17.12
CA VAL A 164 -33.59 -5.82 15.74
C VAL A 164 -34.36 -4.96 14.73
N ALA A 165 -35.67 -4.77 14.96
CA ALA A 165 -36.49 -3.90 14.11
C ALA A 165 -36.02 -2.44 14.15
N MET A 166 -35.72 -1.92 15.33
CA MET A 166 -35.16 -0.56 15.50
C MET A 166 -33.80 -0.42 14.80
N THR A 167 -32.90 -1.38 15.00
CA THR A 167 -31.58 -1.38 14.34
C THR A 167 -31.72 -1.44 12.81
N GLY A 168 -32.61 -2.30 12.30
CA GLY A 168 -32.88 -2.44 10.87
C GLY A 168 -33.45 -1.16 10.26
N LEU A 169 -34.43 -0.53 10.96
CA LEU A 169 -34.99 0.75 10.55
C LEU A 169 -33.91 1.84 10.48
N MET A 170 -33.08 1.93 11.52
CA MET A 170 -31.97 2.89 11.58
C MET A 170 -30.96 2.68 10.46
N MET A 171 -30.55 1.44 10.19
CA MET A 171 -29.61 1.15 9.09
C MET A 171 -30.22 1.54 7.73
N GLY A 172 -31.51 1.28 7.51
CA GLY A 172 -32.20 1.67 6.30
C GLY A 172 -32.26 3.18 6.11
N MET A 173 -32.54 3.94 7.15
CA MET A 173 -32.60 5.41 7.11
C MET A 173 -31.21 6.06 7.01
N MET A 174 -30.21 5.51 7.69
CA MET A 174 -28.86 6.09 7.78
C MET A 174 -27.96 5.71 6.60
N GLY A 175 -28.18 4.57 5.96
CA GLY A 175 -27.36 4.11 4.85
C GLY A 175 -27.15 5.17 3.74
N PRO A 176 -28.19 5.75 3.18
CA PRO A 176 -28.08 6.82 2.16
C PRO A 176 -27.35 8.07 2.68
N ARG A 177 -27.56 8.43 3.96
CA ARG A 177 -26.92 9.60 4.58
C ARG A 177 -25.41 9.36 4.78
N PHE A 178 -25.01 8.18 5.22
CA PHE A 178 -23.60 7.81 5.29
C PHE A 178 -22.93 7.81 3.92
N ALA A 179 -23.60 7.33 2.88
CA ALA A 179 -23.07 7.39 1.51
C ALA A 179 -22.85 8.84 1.06
N LYS A 180 -23.82 9.74 1.31
CA LYS A 180 -23.70 11.16 0.98
C LYS A 180 -22.58 11.83 1.80
N PHE A 181 -22.50 11.56 3.10
CA PHE A 181 -21.41 12.03 3.97
C PHE A 181 -20.03 11.62 3.43
N GLN A 182 -19.88 10.36 3.01
CA GLN A 182 -18.62 9.85 2.44
C GLN A 182 -18.26 10.59 1.14
N THR A 183 -19.23 10.81 0.25
CA THR A 183 -19.01 11.57 -1.01
C THR A 183 -18.56 13.01 -0.74
N LEU A 184 -19.18 13.67 0.25
CA LEU A 184 -18.80 15.03 0.63
C LEU A 184 -17.41 15.08 1.26
N LEU A 185 -17.05 14.07 2.07
CA LEU A 185 -15.73 13.94 2.66
C LEU A 185 -14.65 13.75 1.58
N GLU A 186 -14.91 12.94 0.56
CA GLU A 186 -14.01 12.77 -0.59
C GLU A 186 -13.86 14.08 -1.37
N ARG A 187 -14.95 14.83 -1.55
CA ARG A 187 -14.92 16.14 -2.22
C ARG A 187 -14.12 17.17 -1.44
N ILE A 188 -14.27 17.26 -0.11
CA ILE A 188 -13.45 18.13 0.75
C ILE A 188 -11.97 17.76 0.63
N ASN A 189 -11.63 16.47 0.70
CA ASN A 189 -10.25 16.01 0.56
C ASN A 189 -9.66 16.36 -0.81
N ALA A 190 -10.46 16.24 -1.89
CA ALA A 190 -10.03 16.63 -3.23
C ALA A 190 -9.74 18.14 -3.32
N ILE A 191 -10.65 19.01 -2.82
CA ILE A 191 -10.46 20.46 -2.78
C ILE A 191 -9.22 20.85 -1.97
N ALA A 192 -9.05 20.26 -0.78
CA ALA A 192 -7.89 20.53 0.07
C ALA A 192 -6.57 20.11 -0.61
N LYS A 193 -6.54 18.93 -1.22
CA LYS A 193 -5.37 18.42 -1.94
C LYS A 193 -5.03 19.28 -3.17
N GLU A 194 -6.03 19.70 -3.93
CA GLU A 194 -5.86 20.59 -5.08
C GLU A 194 -5.30 21.94 -4.63
N ASN A 195 -5.89 22.55 -3.59
CA ASN A 195 -5.45 23.83 -3.04
C ASN A 195 -4.01 23.77 -2.52
N LEU A 196 -3.66 22.74 -1.73
CA LEU A 196 -2.30 22.58 -1.20
C LEU A 196 -1.27 22.32 -2.31
N ARG A 197 -1.61 21.57 -3.35
CA ARG A 197 -0.74 21.36 -4.51
C ARG A 197 -0.57 22.64 -5.33
N GLY A 198 -1.65 23.39 -5.50
CA GLY A 198 -1.68 24.65 -6.24
C GLY A 198 -1.43 25.90 -5.39
N VAL A 199 -0.94 25.78 -4.15
CA VAL A 199 -0.84 26.91 -3.21
C VAL A 199 -0.06 28.09 -3.77
N ARG A 200 1.01 27.84 -4.55
CA ARG A 200 1.77 28.91 -5.22
C ARG A 200 0.92 29.68 -6.22
N VAL A 201 0.08 28.99 -6.99
CA VAL A 201 -0.85 29.61 -7.95
C VAL A 201 -1.89 30.44 -7.19
N VAL A 202 -2.53 29.85 -6.18
CA VAL A 202 -3.50 30.55 -5.33
C VAL A 202 -2.92 31.83 -4.75
N LYS A 203 -1.70 31.78 -4.23
CA LYS A 203 -0.97 32.94 -3.66
C LYS A 203 -0.58 33.96 -4.74
N SER A 204 -0.09 33.52 -5.90
CA SER A 204 0.32 34.42 -6.99
C SER A 204 -0.86 35.21 -7.58
N PHE A 205 -2.06 34.65 -7.59
CA PHE A 205 -3.25 35.28 -8.11
C PHE A 205 -4.20 35.83 -7.04
N VAL A 206 -3.80 35.80 -5.75
CA VAL A 206 -4.59 36.31 -4.59
C VAL A 206 -6.01 35.72 -4.57
N ARG A 207 -6.15 34.40 -4.79
CA ARG A 207 -7.44 33.69 -4.88
C ARG A 207 -7.82 32.91 -3.61
N GLU A 208 -7.23 33.27 -2.45
CA GLU A 208 -7.50 32.60 -1.17
C GLU A 208 -9.00 32.66 -0.79
N LYS A 209 -9.64 33.83 -1.02
CA LYS A 209 -11.05 34.01 -0.68
C LYS A 209 -11.96 33.08 -1.50
N ASP A 210 -11.68 32.91 -2.80
CA ASP A 210 -12.45 32.05 -3.67
C ASP A 210 -12.28 30.58 -3.29
N GLN A 211 -11.05 30.17 -2.97
CA GLN A 211 -10.77 28.80 -2.52
C GLN A 211 -11.40 28.52 -1.16
N PHE A 212 -11.34 29.49 -0.24
CA PHE A 212 -11.99 29.39 1.06
C PHE A 212 -13.51 29.27 0.92
N ALA A 213 -14.14 30.06 0.06
CA ALA A 213 -15.58 29.99 -0.19
C ALA A 213 -16.01 28.61 -0.72
N LYS A 214 -15.26 28.04 -1.70
CA LYS A 214 -15.50 26.67 -2.21
C LYS A 214 -15.39 25.61 -1.12
N PHE A 215 -14.35 25.72 -0.28
CA PHE A 215 -14.14 24.78 0.82
C PHE A 215 -15.27 24.89 1.86
N THR A 216 -15.63 26.12 2.26
CA THR A 216 -16.69 26.39 3.25
C THR A 216 -18.03 25.85 2.79
N GLN A 217 -18.40 26.05 1.52
CA GLN A 217 -19.65 25.53 0.99
C GLN A 217 -19.78 24.01 1.17
N VAL A 218 -18.76 23.25 0.79
CA VAL A 218 -18.80 21.78 0.93
C VAL A 218 -18.66 21.35 2.38
N SER A 219 -17.94 22.15 3.20
CA SER A 219 -17.82 21.92 4.65
C SER A 219 -19.16 22.09 5.36
N ASP A 220 -19.96 23.10 4.97
CA ASP A 220 -21.28 23.34 5.54
C ASP A 220 -22.27 22.23 5.15
N GLU A 221 -22.22 21.75 3.90
CA GLU A 221 -22.99 20.58 3.47
C GLU A 221 -22.60 19.31 4.27
N LEU A 222 -21.30 19.09 4.47
CA LEU A 222 -20.78 17.99 5.26
C LEU A 222 -21.23 18.08 6.72
N LEU A 223 -21.15 19.29 7.30
CA LEU A 223 -21.61 19.57 8.66
C LEU A 223 -23.10 19.25 8.82
N SER A 224 -23.95 19.66 7.86
CA SER A 224 -25.38 19.40 7.92
C SER A 224 -25.70 17.91 7.91
N GLU A 225 -25.03 17.12 7.08
CA GLU A 225 -25.19 15.64 7.06
C GLU A 225 -24.65 15.00 8.33
N ASN A 226 -23.51 15.48 8.85
CA ASN A 226 -22.93 14.98 10.10
C ASN A 226 -23.84 15.27 11.32
N LEU A 227 -24.43 16.47 11.37
CA LEU A 227 -25.39 16.83 12.39
C LEU A 227 -26.64 15.94 12.32
N TYR A 228 -27.17 15.70 11.11
CA TYR A 228 -28.32 14.80 10.94
C TYR A 228 -28.02 13.38 11.44
N ILE A 229 -26.86 12.83 11.07
CA ILE A 229 -26.39 11.53 11.54
C ILE A 229 -26.22 11.55 13.07
N GLY A 230 -25.61 12.59 13.61
CA GLY A 230 -25.41 12.77 15.04
C GLY A 230 -26.73 12.83 15.83
N TYR A 231 -27.72 13.60 15.36
CA TYR A 231 -29.06 13.65 15.96
C TYR A 231 -29.78 12.30 15.91
N ALA A 232 -29.68 11.59 14.78
CA ALA A 232 -30.25 10.26 14.67
C ALA A 232 -29.63 9.28 15.68
N PHE A 233 -28.29 9.26 15.79
CA PHE A 233 -27.61 8.43 16.80
C PHE A 233 -27.92 8.84 18.23
N SER A 234 -28.10 10.12 18.51
CA SER A 234 -28.44 10.57 19.88
C SER A 234 -29.84 10.12 20.33
N ILE A 235 -30.75 9.82 19.37
CA ILE A 235 -32.07 9.26 19.67
C ILE A 235 -32.03 7.75 19.86
N VAL A 236 -31.14 7.05 19.16
CA VAL A 236 -31.04 5.57 19.22
C VAL A 236 -30.80 5.08 20.63
N GLN A 237 -29.82 5.66 21.31
CA GLN A 237 -29.44 5.19 22.64
C GLN A 237 -30.57 5.35 23.69
N PRO A 238 -31.28 6.49 23.80
CA PRO A 238 -32.45 6.61 24.64
C PRO A 238 -33.58 5.65 24.28
N VAL A 239 -33.86 5.43 23.00
CA VAL A 239 -34.89 4.46 22.58
C VAL A 239 -34.49 3.03 22.94
N MET A 240 -33.22 2.65 22.73
CA MET A 240 -32.70 1.36 23.18
C MET A 240 -32.84 1.20 24.71
N MET A 241 -32.51 2.24 25.48
CA MET A 241 -32.74 2.25 26.94
C MET A 241 -34.20 2.12 27.29
N MET A 242 -35.11 2.81 26.60
CA MET A 242 -36.57 2.67 26.84
C MET A 242 -37.06 1.23 26.61
N ILE A 243 -36.63 0.60 25.52
CA ILE A 243 -36.95 -0.81 25.24
C ILE A 243 -36.42 -1.71 26.36
N SER A 244 -35.19 -1.47 26.79
CA SER A 244 -34.52 -2.24 27.85
C SER A 244 -35.22 -2.11 29.21
N TYR A 245 -35.41 -0.86 29.66
CA TYR A 245 -36.07 -0.59 30.93
C TYR A 245 -37.56 -0.95 30.88
N GLY A 246 -38.21 -0.81 29.72
CA GLY A 246 -39.56 -1.29 29.51
C GLY A 246 -39.69 -2.80 29.68
N ALA A 247 -38.74 -3.57 29.12
CA ALA A 247 -38.68 -5.01 29.32
C ALA A 247 -38.40 -5.39 30.77
N VAL A 248 -37.49 -4.67 31.45
CA VAL A 248 -37.22 -4.86 32.89
C VAL A 248 -38.45 -4.54 33.73
N PHE A 249 -39.07 -3.38 33.52
CA PHE A 249 -40.29 -2.98 34.24
C PHE A 249 -41.42 -3.99 34.05
N LEU A 250 -41.68 -4.40 32.79
CA LEU A 250 -42.69 -5.39 32.46
C LEU A 250 -42.40 -6.74 33.16
N SER A 251 -41.14 -7.15 33.21
CA SER A 251 -40.72 -8.37 33.90
C SER A 251 -40.97 -8.28 35.41
N ILE A 252 -40.60 -7.16 36.04
CA ILE A 252 -40.84 -6.94 37.49
C ILE A 252 -42.34 -6.89 37.78
N TRP A 253 -43.14 -6.19 36.96
CA TRP A 253 -44.58 -6.08 37.15
C TRP A 253 -45.31 -7.43 37.06
N LEU A 254 -44.94 -8.27 36.10
CA LEU A 254 -45.50 -9.61 35.93
C LEU A 254 -45.13 -10.55 37.08
N VAL A 255 -43.89 -10.44 37.58
CA VAL A 255 -43.40 -11.29 38.68
C VAL A 255 -43.88 -10.80 40.04
N ALA A 256 -44.21 -9.52 40.23
CA ALA A 256 -44.72 -8.99 41.49
C ALA A 256 -45.96 -9.75 41.96
N GLY A 257 -46.86 -10.17 41.06
CA GLY A 257 -47.99 -11.01 41.37
C GLY A 257 -47.63 -12.46 41.73
N MET A 258 -46.47 -12.95 41.33
CA MET A 258 -45.97 -14.30 41.67
C MET A 258 -45.20 -14.30 42.99
N ALA A 259 -44.57 -13.18 43.36
CA ALA A 259 -43.76 -13.04 44.58
C ALA A 259 -44.56 -13.19 45.87
N GLU A 260 -45.88 -12.94 45.84
CA GLU A 260 -46.78 -13.20 47.00
C GLU A 260 -46.89 -14.69 47.30
N SER A 261 -46.79 -15.54 46.26
CA SER A 261 -46.90 -17.01 46.43
C SER A 261 -45.53 -17.69 46.52
N ASP A 262 -44.50 -17.12 46.01
CA ASP A 262 -43.12 -17.66 46.00
C ASP A 262 -42.07 -16.53 46.10
N PRO A 263 -41.55 -16.23 47.31
CA PRO A 263 -40.55 -15.20 47.53
C PRO A 263 -39.20 -15.44 46.80
N SER A 264 -38.87 -16.67 46.41
CA SER A 264 -37.60 -17.00 45.70
C SER A 264 -37.52 -16.37 44.31
N VAL A 265 -38.67 -16.02 43.76
CA VAL A 265 -38.77 -15.37 42.44
C VAL A 265 -38.14 -13.97 42.44
N VAL A 266 -38.01 -13.31 43.60
CA VAL A 266 -37.34 -12.00 43.74
C VAL A 266 -35.85 -12.11 43.39
N GLY A 267 -35.17 -13.17 43.85
CA GLY A 267 -33.77 -13.44 43.45
C GLY A 267 -33.63 -13.72 41.94
N SER A 268 -34.57 -14.48 41.39
CA SER A 268 -34.61 -14.85 39.97
C SER A 268 -34.75 -13.64 39.03
N ILE A 269 -35.49 -12.59 39.46
CA ILE A 269 -35.59 -11.33 38.68
C ILE A 269 -34.22 -10.67 38.50
N ALA A 270 -33.39 -10.61 39.54
CA ALA A 270 -32.07 -9.96 39.44
C ALA A 270 -31.18 -10.64 38.40
N SER A 271 -31.17 -11.96 38.34
CA SER A 271 -30.45 -12.73 37.31
C SER A 271 -31.04 -12.53 35.93
N PHE A 272 -32.36 -12.56 35.80
CA PHE A 272 -33.06 -12.34 34.55
C PHE A 272 -32.74 -10.96 33.95
N VAL A 273 -32.76 -9.89 34.74
CA VAL A 273 -32.39 -8.52 34.31
C VAL A 273 -30.93 -8.44 33.86
N ASN A 274 -30.02 -9.15 34.54
CA ASN A 274 -28.63 -9.22 34.10
C ASN A 274 -28.50 -9.93 32.74
N TYR A 275 -29.20 -11.05 32.52
CA TYR A 275 -29.21 -11.73 31.21
C TYR A 275 -29.82 -10.86 30.11
N LEU A 276 -30.92 -10.13 30.40
CA LEU A 276 -31.46 -9.12 29.48
C LEU A 276 -30.39 -8.12 29.07
N SER A 277 -29.66 -7.57 30.03
CA SER A 277 -28.59 -6.59 29.78
C SER A 277 -27.45 -7.16 28.90
N GLN A 278 -27.08 -8.42 29.14
CA GLN A 278 -26.06 -9.10 28.30
C GLN A 278 -26.55 -9.34 26.88
N ILE A 279 -27.83 -9.70 26.68
CA ILE A 279 -28.44 -9.87 25.34
C ILE A 279 -28.40 -8.53 24.58
N ILE A 280 -28.83 -7.44 25.22
CA ILE A 280 -28.82 -6.10 24.62
C ILE A 280 -27.42 -5.69 24.22
N PHE A 281 -26.45 -5.81 25.13
CA PHE A 281 -25.05 -5.51 24.87
C PHE A 281 -24.52 -6.26 23.63
N THR A 282 -24.87 -7.54 23.55
CA THR A 282 -24.42 -8.39 22.44
C THR A 282 -24.98 -7.93 21.10
N ILE A 283 -26.29 -7.60 21.03
CA ILE A 283 -26.93 -7.13 19.79
C ILE A 283 -26.31 -5.80 19.34
N VAL A 284 -26.14 -4.87 20.25
CA VAL A 284 -25.53 -3.55 19.96
C VAL A 284 -24.11 -3.71 19.44
N MET A 285 -23.30 -4.57 20.05
CA MET A 285 -21.93 -4.82 19.63
C MET A 285 -21.83 -5.41 18.22
N VAL A 286 -22.72 -6.32 17.85
CA VAL A 286 -22.74 -6.88 16.47
C VAL A 286 -22.92 -5.77 15.42
N GLY A 287 -23.76 -4.77 15.72
CA GLY A 287 -23.98 -3.63 14.82
C GLY A 287 -22.71 -2.82 14.53
N PHE A 288 -21.84 -2.63 15.53
CA PHE A 288 -20.58 -1.88 15.35
C PHE A 288 -19.50 -2.67 14.59
N LEU A 289 -19.53 -3.98 14.60
CA LEU A 289 -18.50 -4.82 13.97
C LEU A 289 -18.60 -4.87 12.44
N GLY A 290 -19.79 -4.70 11.88
CA GLY A 290 -20.06 -4.87 10.45
C GLY A 290 -19.15 -4.03 9.55
N ASN A 291 -18.95 -2.76 9.88
CA ASN A 291 -18.09 -1.85 9.12
C ASN A 291 -16.61 -2.29 9.10
N SER A 292 -16.10 -2.79 10.22
CA SER A 292 -14.71 -3.25 10.32
C SER A 292 -14.46 -4.50 9.50
N VAL A 293 -15.42 -5.43 9.54
CA VAL A 293 -15.38 -6.66 8.72
C VAL A 293 -15.40 -6.32 7.22
N THR A 294 -16.29 -5.42 6.79
CA THR A 294 -16.40 -5.00 5.39
C THR A 294 -15.10 -4.37 4.88
N ARG A 295 -14.50 -3.46 5.65
CA ARG A 295 -13.20 -2.86 5.29
C ARG A 295 -12.09 -3.90 5.17
N ALA A 296 -12.01 -4.82 6.12
CA ALA A 296 -11.00 -5.88 6.07
C ALA A 296 -11.20 -6.84 4.89
N MET A 297 -12.44 -7.12 4.48
CA MET A 297 -12.72 -7.92 3.28
C MET A 297 -12.21 -7.23 2.00
N ILE A 298 -12.39 -5.91 1.89
CA ILE A 298 -11.84 -5.12 0.78
C ILE A 298 -10.32 -5.16 0.79
N SER A 299 -9.70 -4.94 1.95
CA SER A 299 -8.25 -5.00 2.12
C SER A 299 -7.68 -6.39 1.82
N LEU A 300 -8.36 -7.45 2.25
CA LEU A 300 -7.99 -8.83 1.94
C LEU A 300 -8.01 -9.12 0.43
N ARG A 301 -9.02 -8.61 -0.28
CA ARG A 301 -9.11 -8.72 -1.74
C ARG A 301 -7.94 -8.01 -2.42
N ARG A 302 -7.55 -6.82 -1.96
CA ARG A 302 -6.41 -6.06 -2.50
C ARG A 302 -5.06 -6.76 -2.25
N ILE A 303 -4.86 -7.34 -1.06
CA ILE A 303 -3.65 -8.11 -0.76
C ILE A 303 -3.61 -9.39 -1.59
N ARG A 304 -4.75 -10.07 -1.73
CA ARG A 304 -4.85 -11.25 -2.58
C ARG A 304 -4.51 -10.93 -4.04
N GLU A 305 -4.93 -9.79 -4.56
CA GLU A 305 -4.57 -9.33 -5.90
C GLU A 305 -3.05 -9.24 -6.09
N ILE A 306 -2.29 -8.74 -5.09
CA ILE A 306 -0.82 -8.74 -5.14
C ILE A 306 -0.27 -10.17 -5.19
N LEU A 307 -0.74 -11.04 -4.28
CA LEU A 307 -0.20 -12.39 -4.15
C LEU A 307 -0.52 -13.30 -5.35
N ASP A 308 -1.68 -13.09 -5.98
CA ASP A 308 -2.14 -13.86 -7.14
C ASP A 308 -1.62 -13.28 -8.47
N THR A 309 -1.01 -12.07 -8.47
CA THR A 309 -0.46 -11.46 -9.71
C THR A 309 0.83 -12.15 -10.12
N GLU A 310 0.84 -12.74 -11.30
CA GLU A 310 2.06 -13.28 -11.91
C GLU A 310 2.92 -12.16 -12.52
N PRO A 311 4.27 -12.29 -12.49
CA PRO A 311 5.15 -11.38 -13.21
C PRO A 311 4.77 -11.33 -14.70
N ALA A 312 4.61 -10.12 -15.24
CA ALA A 312 4.27 -9.93 -16.67
C ALA A 312 5.41 -10.38 -17.59
N MET A 313 6.61 -10.53 -17.04
CA MET A 313 7.82 -10.95 -17.73
C MET A 313 8.67 -11.79 -16.78
N THR A 314 9.26 -12.87 -17.30
CA THR A 314 10.20 -13.72 -16.57
C THR A 314 11.49 -13.87 -17.37
N PHE A 315 12.61 -14.04 -16.68
CA PHE A 315 13.88 -14.38 -17.30
C PHE A 315 14.05 -15.90 -17.34
N ASN A 316 14.80 -16.36 -18.34
CA ASN A 316 15.17 -17.76 -18.42
C ASN A 316 16.25 -18.08 -17.38
N ASP A 317 16.15 -19.26 -16.75
CA ASP A 317 17.16 -19.77 -15.84
C ASP A 317 18.24 -20.51 -16.66
N VAL A 318 19.13 -19.73 -17.28
CA VAL A 318 20.26 -20.20 -18.06
C VAL A 318 21.54 -19.62 -17.46
N GLU A 319 22.68 -20.27 -17.71
CA GLU A 319 23.98 -19.79 -17.20
C GLU A 319 24.31 -18.38 -17.74
N ASP A 320 24.97 -17.60 -16.90
CA ASP A 320 25.46 -16.28 -17.28
C ASP A 320 26.56 -16.41 -18.32
N GLU A 321 26.50 -15.57 -19.35
CA GLU A 321 27.47 -15.50 -20.44
C GLU A 321 27.90 -14.05 -20.69
N GLU A 322 29.01 -13.85 -21.36
CA GLU A 322 29.44 -12.54 -21.82
C GLU A 322 28.88 -12.27 -23.21
N LEU A 323 28.23 -11.11 -23.38
CA LEU A 323 27.75 -10.65 -24.68
C LEU A 323 28.62 -9.51 -25.21
N GLU A 324 28.78 -9.45 -26.54
CA GLU A 324 29.33 -8.28 -27.18
C GLU A 324 28.37 -7.10 -27.15
N GLY A 325 28.88 -5.88 -27.20
CA GLY A 325 28.10 -4.66 -27.11
C GLY A 325 27.35 -4.25 -28.40
N SER A 326 27.18 -5.15 -29.38
CA SER A 326 26.36 -4.86 -30.56
C SER A 326 24.87 -4.96 -30.21
N LEU A 327 24.04 -4.13 -30.85
CA LEU A 327 22.59 -4.07 -30.60
C LEU A 327 21.85 -4.03 -31.94
N SER A 328 20.82 -4.87 -32.07
CA SER A 328 19.94 -4.88 -33.24
C SER A 328 18.48 -4.84 -32.82
N PHE A 329 17.69 -3.99 -33.45
CA PHE A 329 16.24 -3.95 -33.41
C PHE A 329 15.69 -4.45 -34.74
N GLU A 330 14.80 -5.43 -34.72
CA GLU A 330 14.21 -6.04 -35.93
C GLU A 330 12.68 -5.94 -35.84
N ASN A 331 12.08 -5.03 -36.60
CA ASN A 331 10.63 -4.79 -36.73
C ASN A 331 9.92 -4.65 -35.38
N VAL A 332 10.51 -3.92 -34.43
CA VAL A 332 10.04 -3.79 -33.06
C VAL A 332 8.83 -2.88 -32.98
N THR A 333 7.72 -3.45 -32.47
CA THR A 333 6.50 -2.72 -32.13
C THR A 333 6.20 -2.91 -30.65
N PHE A 334 5.93 -1.79 -29.96
CA PHE A 334 5.69 -1.81 -28.50
C PHE A 334 4.55 -0.89 -28.09
N THR A 335 3.69 -1.42 -27.19
CA THR A 335 2.57 -0.71 -26.55
C THR A 335 2.69 -0.91 -25.04
N TYR A 336 2.52 0.15 -24.23
CA TYR A 336 2.46 -0.02 -22.77
C TYR A 336 1.18 -0.75 -22.36
N PRO A 337 1.18 -1.47 -21.22
CA PRO A 337 0.03 -2.29 -20.80
C PRO A 337 -1.29 -1.51 -20.63
N ASN A 338 -1.23 -0.20 -20.41
CA ASN A 338 -2.40 0.67 -20.18
C ASN A 338 -2.76 1.54 -21.40
N ASP A 339 -2.03 1.43 -22.50
CA ASP A 339 -2.23 2.21 -23.71
C ASP A 339 -2.91 1.35 -24.80
N GLU A 340 -3.73 1.97 -25.64
CA GLU A 340 -4.38 1.32 -26.77
C GLU A 340 -3.54 1.39 -28.05
N GLU A 341 -2.70 2.41 -28.19
CA GLU A 341 -1.88 2.62 -29.38
C GLU A 341 -0.40 2.29 -29.15
N PRO A 342 0.29 1.75 -30.15
CA PRO A 342 1.72 1.48 -30.08
C PRO A 342 2.53 2.77 -30.04
N ILE A 343 3.45 2.83 -29.06
CA ILE A 343 4.41 3.92 -28.87
C ILE A 343 5.61 3.77 -29.83
N LEU A 344 6.05 2.52 -30.11
CA LEU A 344 7.03 2.22 -31.16
C LEU A 344 6.35 1.38 -32.23
N LYS A 345 6.59 1.71 -33.49
CA LYS A 345 5.91 1.15 -34.67
C LYS A 345 6.95 0.73 -35.71
N ASP A 346 7.20 -0.58 -35.80
CA ASP A 346 8.06 -1.18 -36.83
C ASP A 346 9.47 -0.56 -36.89
N VAL A 347 10.14 -0.50 -35.71
CA VAL A 347 11.45 0.11 -35.56
C VAL A 347 12.54 -0.91 -35.84
N SER A 348 13.43 -0.61 -36.81
CA SER A 348 14.56 -1.47 -37.20
C SER A 348 15.83 -0.66 -37.35
N PHE A 349 16.90 -1.08 -36.69
CA PHE A 349 18.26 -0.50 -36.82
C PHE A 349 19.31 -1.42 -36.20
N ASP A 350 20.56 -1.22 -36.56
CA ASP A 350 21.72 -1.90 -36.01
C ASP A 350 22.73 -0.90 -35.44
N ILE A 351 23.38 -1.29 -34.33
CA ILE A 351 24.47 -0.55 -33.69
C ILE A 351 25.64 -1.52 -33.52
N ALA A 352 26.81 -1.12 -34.01
CA ALA A 352 28.02 -1.90 -33.85
C ALA A 352 28.59 -1.79 -32.42
N ALA A 353 29.33 -2.80 -31.99
CA ALA A 353 30.02 -2.76 -30.70
C ALA A 353 31.00 -1.59 -30.60
N GLY A 354 30.90 -0.80 -29.54
CA GLY A 354 31.73 0.38 -29.29
C GLY A 354 31.29 1.66 -30.05
N GLU A 355 30.18 1.61 -30.80
CA GLU A 355 29.63 2.77 -31.52
C GLU A 355 28.93 3.73 -30.55
N MET A 356 29.11 5.04 -30.73
CA MET A 356 28.34 6.06 -30.02
C MET A 356 27.12 6.46 -30.84
N VAL A 357 25.92 6.26 -30.29
CA VAL A 357 24.66 6.52 -30.99
C VAL A 357 23.84 7.57 -30.28
N GLY A 358 23.43 8.60 -30.98
CA GLY A 358 22.47 9.60 -30.54
C GLY A 358 21.05 9.21 -30.92
N VAL A 359 20.08 9.39 -30.04
CA VAL A 359 18.65 9.22 -30.34
C VAL A 359 17.94 10.55 -30.11
N VAL A 360 17.37 11.11 -31.18
CA VAL A 360 16.70 12.42 -31.17
C VAL A 360 15.28 12.31 -31.72
N GLY A 361 14.44 13.31 -31.39
CA GLY A 361 13.05 13.40 -31.84
C GLY A 361 12.21 14.26 -30.89
N ALA A 362 10.99 14.56 -31.27
CA ALA A 362 10.07 15.34 -30.48
C ALA A 362 9.74 14.65 -29.13
N THR A 363 9.23 15.43 -28.19
CA THR A 363 8.69 14.84 -26.94
C THR A 363 7.52 13.91 -27.28
N GLY A 364 7.52 12.71 -26.70
CA GLY A 364 6.54 11.67 -27.02
C GLY A 364 6.86 10.80 -28.25
N ALA A 365 7.99 11.01 -28.93
CA ALA A 365 8.40 10.20 -30.11
C ALA A 365 8.80 8.73 -29.78
N GLY A 366 8.84 8.32 -28.50
CA GLY A 366 9.18 6.96 -28.10
C GLY A 366 10.64 6.75 -27.67
N LYS A 367 11.46 7.81 -27.55
CA LYS A 367 12.89 7.72 -27.22
C LYS A 367 13.20 6.98 -25.92
N SER A 368 12.58 7.37 -24.82
CA SER A 368 12.76 6.72 -23.51
C SER A 368 12.21 5.29 -23.51
N THR A 369 11.15 5.03 -24.28
CA THR A 369 10.61 3.68 -24.46
C THR A 369 11.64 2.77 -25.15
N LEU A 370 12.30 3.26 -26.20
CA LEU A 370 13.39 2.54 -26.86
C LEU A 370 14.51 2.21 -25.85
N ALA A 371 14.92 3.19 -25.02
CA ALA A 371 15.94 2.98 -23.99
C ALA A 371 15.55 1.93 -22.96
N GLN A 372 14.28 1.84 -22.59
CA GLN A 372 13.77 0.90 -21.58
C GLN A 372 13.64 -0.53 -22.11
N LEU A 373 13.46 -0.70 -23.41
CA LEU A 373 13.40 -2.01 -24.04
C LEU A 373 14.77 -2.71 -24.09
N ILE A 374 15.86 -1.97 -24.23
CA ILE A 374 17.22 -2.54 -24.36
C ILE A 374 17.63 -3.33 -23.10
N PRO A 375 17.50 -2.80 -21.85
CA PRO A 375 17.75 -3.57 -20.64
C PRO A 375 16.61 -4.54 -20.29
N ARG A 376 15.66 -4.75 -21.21
CA ARG A 376 14.48 -5.61 -21.04
C ARG A 376 13.68 -5.27 -19.78
N LEU A 377 13.31 -3.98 -19.61
CA LEU A 377 12.32 -3.59 -18.61
C LEU A 377 10.89 -3.96 -19.03
N PHE A 378 10.70 -4.09 -20.35
CA PHE A 378 9.50 -4.58 -21.02
C PHE A 378 9.89 -5.49 -22.19
N ASP A 379 9.00 -6.39 -22.59
CA ASP A 379 9.13 -7.17 -23.81
C ASP A 379 8.29 -6.55 -24.94
N PRO A 380 8.81 -6.41 -26.17
CA PRO A 380 8.03 -5.94 -27.30
C PRO A 380 6.96 -6.96 -27.71
N GLN A 381 5.82 -6.48 -28.21
CA GLN A 381 4.75 -7.35 -28.69
C GLN A 381 5.07 -7.96 -30.06
N GLN A 382 5.85 -7.23 -30.88
CA GLN A 382 6.29 -7.73 -32.19
C GLN A 382 7.78 -7.41 -32.41
N GLY A 383 8.43 -8.22 -33.20
CA GLY A 383 9.84 -8.08 -33.51
C GLY A 383 10.76 -8.71 -32.48
N SER A 384 12.06 -8.44 -32.62
CA SER A 384 13.10 -8.93 -31.70
C SER A 384 14.15 -7.85 -31.42
N ILE A 385 14.74 -7.90 -30.24
CA ILE A 385 15.87 -7.08 -29.82
C ILE A 385 17.03 -8.04 -29.52
N LYS A 386 18.16 -7.83 -30.15
CA LYS A 386 19.33 -8.70 -30.02
C LYS A 386 20.53 -7.91 -29.49
N ILE A 387 21.25 -8.50 -28.55
CA ILE A 387 22.54 -7.99 -28.03
C ILE A 387 23.60 -9.07 -28.28
N GLY A 388 24.70 -8.72 -28.91
CA GLY A 388 25.73 -9.69 -29.31
C GLY A 388 25.16 -10.80 -30.21
N GLY A 389 24.17 -10.47 -31.05
CA GLY A 389 23.47 -11.41 -31.94
C GLY A 389 22.44 -12.32 -31.24
N LYS A 390 22.27 -12.27 -29.92
CA LYS A 390 21.30 -13.08 -29.15
C LYS A 390 20.06 -12.25 -28.77
N ASP A 391 18.89 -12.87 -28.92
CA ASP A 391 17.63 -12.24 -28.49
C ASP A 391 17.63 -12.08 -26.94
N ILE A 392 17.32 -10.87 -26.48
CA ILE A 392 17.32 -10.53 -25.03
C ILE A 392 16.34 -11.38 -24.22
N ARG A 393 15.35 -12.01 -24.86
CA ARG A 393 14.39 -12.93 -24.23
C ARG A 393 14.99 -14.30 -23.90
N THR A 394 16.12 -14.67 -24.52
CA THR A 394 16.74 -15.99 -24.38
C THR A 394 17.90 -16.01 -23.38
N VAL A 395 18.38 -14.87 -22.95
CA VAL A 395 19.52 -14.74 -22.04
C VAL A 395 19.07 -14.63 -20.56
N SER A 396 19.98 -14.95 -19.63
CA SER A 396 19.73 -14.79 -18.19
C SER A 396 19.60 -13.32 -17.77
N GLU A 397 18.94 -13.07 -16.65
CA GLU A 397 18.89 -11.72 -16.07
C GLU A 397 20.30 -11.24 -15.69
N GLY A 398 21.14 -12.11 -15.14
CA GLY A 398 22.51 -11.81 -14.75
C GLY A 398 23.35 -11.33 -15.94
N THR A 399 23.29 -12.06 -17.07
CA THR A 399 23.94 -11.66 -18.33
C THR A 399 23.52 -10.24 -18.77
N LEU A 400 22.21 -10.00 -18.81
CA LEU A 400 21.69 -8.72 -19.31
C LEU A 400 22.07 -7.55 -18.38
N ARG A 401 21.98 -7.72 -17.05
CA ARG A 401 22.37 -6.70 -16.08
C ARG A 401 23.86 -6.39 -16.06
N LYS A 402 24.72 -7.38 -16.35
CA LYS A 402 26.16 -7.18 -16.52
C LYS A 402 26.50 -6.47 -17.83
N THR A 403 25.74 -6.76 -18.89
CA THR A 403 25.98 -6.24 -20.24
C THR A 403 25.47 -4.81 -20.43
N VAL A 404 24.27 -4.50 -19.90
CA VAL A 404 23.56 -3.23 -20.15
C VAL A 404 23.39 -2.45 -18.86
N SER A 405 23.80 -1.19 -18.88
CA SER A 405 23.51 -0.22 -17.82
C SER A 405 22.72 0.97 -18.37
N ILE A 406 21.75 1.46 -17.61
CA ILE A 406 20.93 2.62 -17.96
C ILE A 406 21.01 3.69 -16.88
N VAL A 407 21.30 4.92 -17.31
CA VAL A 407 21.24 6.13 -16.49
C VAL A 407 19.94 6.86 -16.81
N LEU A 408 19.01 6.82 -15.90
CA LEU A 408 17.66 7.38 -16.09
C LEU A 408 17.66 8.92 -16.02
N GLN A 409 16.70 9.55 -16.68
CA GLN A 409 16.48 10.99 -16.69
C GLN A 409 16.38 11.56 -15.27
N LYS A 410 15.62 10.91 -14.38
CA LYS A 410 15.49 11.33 -13.00
C LYS A 410 16.49 10.60 -12.11
N ALA A 411 17.48 11.32 -11.63
CA ALA A 411 18.46 10.78 -10.70
C ALA A 411 17.85 10.54 -9.31
N ILE A 412 17.65 9.27 -8.95
CA ILE A 412 17.17 8.85 -7.65
C ILE A 412 18.33 8.26 -6.86
N LEU A 413 18.62 8.83 -5.67
CA LEU A 413 19.58 8.30 -4.73
C LEU A 413 18.84 7.63 -3.56
N PHE A 414 19.40 6.53 -3.06
CA PHE A 414 18.91 5.82 -1.89
C PHE A 414 19.59 6.34 -0.64
N SER A 415 18.87 6.32 0.49
CA SER A 415 19.43 6.62 1.80
C SER A 415 20.53 5.59 2.15
N GLY A 416 21.60 6.07 2.76
CA GLY A 416 22.80 5.27 3.09
C GLY A 416 24.05 6.09 2.84
N THR A 417 25.08 5.51 2.24
CA THR A 417 26.33 6.21 1.88
C THR A 417 26.43 6.42 0.37
N ILE A 418 27.38 7.23 -0.08
CA ILE A 418 27.76 7.34 -1.50
C ILE A 418 28.22 5.98 -2.02
N ALA A 419 29.01 5.24 -1.26
CA ALA A 419 29.45 3.89 -1.61
C ALA A 419 28.27 2.93 -1.81
N ASP A 420 27.26 2.94 -0.93
CA ASP A 420 26.05 2.12 -1.07
C ASP A 420 25.29 2.43 -2.36
N ASN A 421 25.21 3.71 -2.73
CA ASN A 421 24.58 4.14 -3.99
C ASN A 421 25.36 3.66 -5.23
N LEU A 422 26.67 3.66 -5.22
CA LEU A 422 27.49 3.13 -6.32
C LEU A 422 27.41 1.60 -6.39
N ARG A 423 27.36 0.92 -5.24
CA ARG A 423 27.18 -0.54 -5.16
C ARG A 423 25.84 -1.03 -5.69
N GLN A 424 24.83 -0.15 -5.84
CA GLN A 424 23.62 -0.51 -6.59
C GLN A 424 23.91 -0.86 -8.06
N GLY A 425 24.98 -0.28 -8.66
CA GLY A 425 25.40 -0.62 -10.02
C GLY A 425 26.27 -1.89 -10.09
N LYS A 426 27.05 -2.16 -9.03
CA LYS A 426 27.89 -3.35 -8.88
C LYS A 426 28.08 -3.64 -7.40
N GLY A 427 27.43 -4.70 -6.89
CA GLY A 427 27.36 -5.01 -5.45
C GLY A 427 28.70 -5.18 -4.74
N ASP A 428 29.69 -5.72 -5.44
CA ASP A 428 31.07 -5.96 -5.00
C ASP A 428 32.07 -4.89 -5.47
N ALA A 429 31.59 -3.70 -5.84
CA ALA A 429 32.44 -2.61 -6.33
C ALA A 429 33.55 -2.25 -5.33
N THR A 430 34.79 -2.33 -5.78
CA THR A 430 35.98 -1.93 -5.02
C THR A 430 36.09 -0.40 -4.96
N VAL A 431 36.87 0.10 -4.00
CA VAL A 431 37.13 1.55 -3.88
C VAL A 431 37.75 2.10 -5.17
N SER A 432 38.67 1.38 -5.78
CA SER A 432 39.30 1.81 -7.06
C SER A 432 38.31 1.90 -8.20
N GLU A 433 37.33 0.99 -8.28
CA GLU A 433 36.25 1.05 -9.29
C GLU A 433 35.32 2.22 -9.04
N MET A 434 34.97 2.48 -7.77
CA MET A 434 34.15 3.65 -7.39
C MET A 434 34.88 4.97 -7.70
N GLU A 435 36.18 5.07 -7.43
CA GLU A 435 37.00 6.23 -7.78
C GLU A 435 37.06 6.45 -9.29
N ARG A 436 37.25 5.37 -10.06
CA ARG A 436 37.20 5.44 -11.54
C ARG A 436 35.85 5.95 -12.02
N ALA A 437 34.77 5.37 -11.52
CA ALA A 437 33.40 5.76 -11.87
C ALA A 437 33.10 7.24 -11.50
N ALA A 438 33.55 7.67 -10.32
CA ALA A 438 33.41 9.05 -9.87
C ALA A 438 34.21 10.04 -10.75
N ARG A 439 35.43 9.65 -11.23
CA ARG A 439 36.19 10.48 -12.17
C ARG A 439 35.46 10.62 -13.50
N ILE A 440 34.99 9.51 -14.08
CA ILE A 440 34.25 9.54 -15.37
C ILE A 440 33.02 10.43 -15.26
N ALA A 441 32.26 10.29 -14.17
CA ALA A 441 31.05 11.08 -13.93
C ALA A 441 31.31 12.51 -13.44
N GLN A 442 32.57 12.96 -13.35
CA GLN A 442 32.95 14.27 -12.78
C GLN A 442 32.45 14.46 -11.35
N ALA A 443 32.27 13.37 -10.60
CA ALA A 443 31.77 13.38 -9.21
C ALA A 443 32.91 13.50 -8.18
N SER A 444 34.14 13.15 -8.55
CA SER A 444 35.30 13.14 -7.64
C SER A 444 35.53 14.48 -6.97
N GLU A 445 35.29 15.61 -7.66
CA GLU A 445 35.50 16.96 -7.15
C GLU A 445 34.68 17.24 -5.88
N PHE A 446 33.40 16.91 -5.85
CA PHE A 446 32.59 17.16 -4.67
C PHE A 446 32.68 16.06 -3.64
N ILE A 447 32.91 14.78 -4.06
CA ILE A 447 33.08 13.66 -3.12
C ILE A 447 34.34 13.85 -2.29
N SER A 448 35.46 14.28 -2.89
CA SER A 448 36.73 14.52 -2.17
C SER A 448 36.68 15.71 -1.20
N ARG A 449 35.72 16.59 -1.33
CA ARG A 449 35.49 17.72 -0.40
C ARG A 449 34.65 17.34 0.82
N MET A 450 34.06 16.16 0.83
CA MET A 450 33.28 15.66 1.95
C MET A 450 34.19 14.97 2.96
N ASP A 451 33.95 15.17 4.25
CA ASP A 451 34.80 14.68 5.34
C ASP A 451 34.97 13.14 5.33
N LEU A 452 33.93 12.41 4.91
CA LEU A 452 33.91 10.95 4.85
C LEU A 452 34.01 10.40 3.42
N ALA A 453 34.28 11.22 2.41
CA ALA A 453 34.39 10.83 1.01
C ALA A 453 33.23 9.87 0.57
N PHE A 454 33.55 8.63 0.16
CA PHE A 454 32.53 7.65 -0.25
C PHE A 454 31.61 7.16 0.87
N GLU A 455 32.02 7.28 2.13
CA GLU A 455 31.20 6.93 3.29
C GLU A 455 30.29 8.10 3.76
N SER A 456 30.30 9.23 3.03
CA SER A 456 29.45 10.37 3.32
C SER A 456 27.97 10.00 3.19
N PRO A 457 27.11 10.47 4.13
CA PRO A 457 25.70 10.09 4.16
C PRO A 457 24.91 10.71 3.01
N VAL A 458 24.01 9.90 2.45
CA VAL A 458 22.99 10.29 1.48
C VAL A 458 21.64 10.22 2.19
N GLU A 459 20.96 11.37 2.32
CA GLU A 459 19.61 11.43 2.88
C GLU A 459 18.56 10.88 1.91
N GLU A 460 17.32 10.75 2.39
CA GLU A 460 16.19 10.26 1.59
C GLU A 460 16.08 11.03 0.27
N ARG A 461 16.13 10.30 -0.86
CA ARG A 461 16.14 10.85 -2.23
C ARG A 461 17.28 11.83 -2.50
N GLY A 462 18.35 11.77 -1.70
CA GLY A 462 19.50 12.65 -1.83
C GLY A 462 19.18 14.13 -1.62
N THR A 463 18.30 14.47 -0.66
CA THR A 463 17.88 15.87 -0.39
C THR A 463 19.04 16.77 -0.05
N ASN A 464 20.12 16.22 0.48
CA ASN A 464 21.37 16.91 0.79
C ASN A 464 22.32 17.13 -0.41
N PHE A 465 21.91 16.70 -1.65
CA PHE A 465 22.69 16.90 -2.88
C PHE A 465 21.96 17.83 -3.86
N SER A 466 22.72 18.63 -4.61
CA SER A 466 22.18 19.42 -5.72
C SER A 466 21.74 18.52 -6.89
N GLY A 467 20.89 19.04 -7.79
CA GLY A 467 20.43 18.29 -8.96
C GLY A 467 21.57 17.75 -9.81
N GLY A 468 22.58 18.58 -10.12
CA GLY A 468 23.76 18.16 -10.87
C GLY A 468 24.65 17.14 -10.13
N GLN A 469 24.75 17.21 -8.78
CA GLN A 469 25.45 16.20 -8.00
C GLN A 469 24.73 14.85 -8.04
N LYS A 470 23.39 14.84 -7.88
CA LYS A 470 22.59 13.62 -8.03
C LYS A 470 22.78 12.99 -9.39
N GLN A 471 22.79 13.79 -10.45
CA GLN A 471 22.96 13.31 -11.80
C GLN A 471 24.33 12.69 -12.01
N ARG A 472 25.41 13.37 -11.56
CA ARG A 472 26.77 12.81 -11.59
C ARG A 472 26.91 11.53 -10.78
N MET A 473 26.25 11.42 -9.63
CA MET A 473 26.17 10.18 -8.85
C MET A 473 25.44 9.06 -9.61
N SER A 474 24.35 9.40 -10.31
CA SER A 474 23.61 8.43 -11.14
C SER A 474 24.44 7.94 -12.32
N ILE A 475 25.22 8.83 -12.97
CA ILE A 475 26.17 8.46 -14.01
C ILE A 475 27.28 7.56 -13.44
N ALA A 476 27.88 7.92 -12.29
CA ALA A 476 28.88 7.09 -11.63
C ALA A 476 28.36 5.68 -11.33
N ARG A 477 27.13 5.56 -10.84
CA ARG A 477 26.45 4.28 -10.63
C ARG A 477 26.27 3.48 -11.92
N GLY A 478 25.95 4.15 -13.04
CA GLY A 478 25.81 3.51 -14.36
C GLY A 478 27.11 2.97 -14.91
N VAL A 479 28.25 3.63 -14.67
CA VAL A 479 29.55 3.25 -15.22
C VAL A 479 30.41 2.34 -14.32
N VAL A 480 30.04 2.18 -13.05
CA VAL A 480 30.85 1.43 -12.07
C VAL A 480 31.00 -0.04 -12.45
N SER A 481 29.98 -0.65 -13.05
CA SER A 481 29.97 -2.04 -13.52
C SER A 481 30.78 -2.28 -14.80
N ASN A 482 31.26 -1.22 -15.45
CA ASN A 482 31.95 -1.29 -16.76
C ASN A 482 31.13 -2.04 -17.82
N PRO A 483 29.90 -1.60 -18.12
CA PRO A 483 28.98 -2.32 -19.00
C PRO A 483 29.46 -2.35 -20.44
N ARG A 484 28.98 -3.30 -21.28
CA ARG A 484 29.21 -3.35 -22.71
C ARG A 484 28.33 -2.35 -23.46
N ILE A 485 27.13 -2.06 -22.94
CA ILE A 485 26.19 -1.06 -23.44
C ILE A 485 25.82 -0.11 -22.32
N LEU A 486 26.03 1.18 -22.52
CA LEU A 486 25.68 2.24 -21.57
C LEU A 486 24.65 3.18 -22.21
N ILE A 487 23.50 3.32 -21.55
CA ILE A 487 22.39 4.14 -22.05
C ILE A 487 22.22 5.36 -21.15
N PHE A 488 22.14 6.53 -21.76
CA PHE A 488 21.82 7.80 -21.11
C PHE A 488 20.44 8.26 -21.57
N ASP A 489 19.43 8.16 -20.71
CA ASP A 489 18.08 8.65 -21.02
C ASP A 489 17.93 10.10 -20.52
N ASP A 490 18.24 11.07 -21.38
CA ASP A 490 18.20 12.53 -21.11
C ASP A 490 18.91 12.94 -19.81
N SER A 491 19.88 12.12 -19.40
CA SER A 491 20.49 12.20 -18.08
C SER A 491 21.62 13.23 -17.97
N THR A 492 22.01 13.87 -19.06
CA THR A 492 22.99 14.98 -19.08
C THR A 492 22.34 16.37 -19.03
N SER A 493 21.02 16.45 -19.24
CA SER A 493 20.29 17.73 -19.32
C SER A 493 20.33 18.58 -18.03
N ALA A 494 20.57 17.95 -16.88
CA ALA A 494 20.72 18.63 -15.58
C ALA A 494 22.17 19.07 -15.28
N LEU A 495 23.13 18.75 -16.16
CA LEU A 495 24.53 19.18 -16.07
C LEU A 495 24.71 20.54 -16.73
N ASP A 496 25.66 21.32 -16.23
CA ASP A 496 26.15 22.47 -16.97
C ASP A 496 26.98 22.02 -18.20
N ALA A 497 27.05 22.88 -19.20
CA ALA A 497 27.71 22.54 -20.50
C ALA A 497 29.17 22.10 -20.33
N LYS A 498 29.89 22.63 -19.34
CA LYS A 498 31.27 22.23 -19.06
C LYS A 498 31.33 20.81 -18.49
N SER A 499 30.49 20.51 -17.51
CA SER A 499 30.40 19.17 -16.89
C SER A 499 29.94 18.12 -17.91
N GLU A 500 28.95 18.44 -18.75
CA GLU A 500 28.48 17.53 -19.80
C GLU A 500 29.62 17.18 -20.78
N ARG A 501 30.35 18.18 -21.26
CA ARG A 501 31.49 17.96 -22.16
C ARG A 501 32.58 17.11 -21.52
N LEU A 502 32.93 17.37 -20.25
CA LEU A 502 33.96 16.61 -19.54
C LEU A 502 33.54 15.16 -19.31
N VAL A 503 32.26 14.91 -19.03
CA VAL A 503 31.71 13.54 -18.92
C VAL A 503 31.82 12.82 -20.26
N GLN A 504 31.45 13.47 -21.39
CA GLN A 504 31.55 12.88 -22.73
C GLN A 504 33.01 12.57 -23.10
N GLU A 505 33.94 13.50 -22.84
CA GLU A 505 35.38 13.28 -23.08
C GLU A 505 35.93 12.11 -22.25
N ALA A 506 35.51 11.99 -20.97
CA ALA A 506 35.90 10.90 -20.09
C ALA A 506 35.32 9.55 -20.55
N LEU A 507 34.04 9.52 -20.98
CA LEU A 507 33.42 8.31 -21.53
C LEU A 507 34.20 7.82 -22.77
N ASN A 508 34.51 8.68 -23.72
CA ASN A 508 35.25 8.35 -24.92
C ASN A 508 36.70 7.85 -24.63
N LYS A 509 37.30 8.34 -23.54
CA LYS A 509 38.66 7.98 -23.16
C LYS A 509 38.73 6.70 -22.35
N ASP A 510 37.88 6.60 -21.33
CA ASP A 510 38.01 5.59 -20.26
C ASP A 510 37.09 4.37 -20.46
N LEU A 511 36.10 4.46 -21.39
CA LEU A 511 35.17 3.39 -21.74
C LEU A 511 35.29 2.99 -23.22
N LYS A 512 36.53 2.95 -23.75
CA LYS A 512 36.78 2.47 -25.10
C LYS A 512 36.25 1.06 -25.31
N GLY A 513 35.38 0.88 -26.34
CA GLY A 513 34.73 -0.41 -26.63
C GLY A 513 33.36 -0.60 -25.96
N THR A 514 32.92 0.33 -25.12
CA THR A 514 31.53 0.36 -24.65
C THR A 514 30.63 1.07 -25.68
N THR A 515 29.58 0.41 -26.12
CA THR A 515 28.53 1.00 -26.94
C THR A 515 27.74 2.02 -26.10
N THR A 516 27.72 3.27 -26.55
CA THR A 516 27.08 4.35 -25.81
C THR A 516 25.85 4.86 -26.56
N ILE A 517 24.69 4.82 -25.92
CA ILE A 517 23.42 5.29 -26.47
C ILE A 517 23.00 6.53 -25.69
N ILE A 518 22.92 7.68 -26.37
CA ILE A 518 22.56 8.95 -25.74
C ILE A 518 21.20 9.40 -26.27
N ILE A 519 20.19 9.32 -25.43
CA ILE A 519 18.89 9.95 -25.71
C ILE A 519 18.98 11.40 -25.26
N ALA A 520 18.84 12.30 -26.20
CA ALA A 520 18.96 13.73 -25.94
C ALA A 520 17.77 14.51 -26.50
N GLN A 521 17.40 15.55 -25.80
CA GLN A 521 16.49 16.58 -26.30
C GLN A 521 17.27 17.64 -27.12
N LYS A 522 18.57 17.85 -26.77
CA LYS A 522 19.44 18.81 -27.44
C LYS A 522 20.32 18.08 -28.47
N ILE A 523 20.33 18.60 -29.67
CA ILE A 523 21.22 18.07 -30.74
C ILE A 523 22.70 18.27 -30.39
N SER A 524 23.04 19.34 -29.65
CA SER A 524 24.43 19.60 -29.23
C SER A 524 25.04 18.43 -28.43
N SER A 525 24.23 17.66 -27.69
CA SER A 525 24.69 16.48 -26.92
C SER A 525 25.03 15.26 -27.78
N VAL A 526 24.56 15.22 -29.05
CA VAL A 526 24.72 14.05 -29.94
C VAL A 526 25.37 14.39 -31.30
N VAL A 527 25.76 15.64 -31.51
CA VAL A 527 26.35 16.12 -32.80
C VAL A 527 27.62 15.36 -33.18
N HIS A 528 28.35 14.84 -32.19
CA HIS A 528 29.60 14.09 -32.39
C HIS A 528 29.39 12.55 -32.36
N ALA A 529 28.14 12.07 -32.30
CA ALA A 529 27.85 10.65 -32.36
C ALA A 529 28.22 10.05 -33.73
N ASP A 530 28.67 8.80 -33.73
CA ASP A 530 29.00 8.05 -34.93
C ASP A 530 27.76 7.86 -35.82
N LYS A 531 26.60 7.69 -35.16
CA LYS A 531 25.30 7.54 -35.80
C LYS A 531 24.22 8.24 -34.96
N ILE A 532 23.28 8.87 -35.61
CA ILE A 532 22.10 9.48 -34.98
C ILE A 532 20.87 8.81 -35.55
N LEU A 533 19.97 8.39 -34.64
CA LEU A 533 18.65 7.84 -34.94
C LEU A 533 17.59 8.93 -34.71
N VAL A 534 16.78 9.21 -35.73
CA VAL A 534 15.73 10.23 -35.69
C VAL A 534 14.39 9.52 -35.55
N LEU A 535 13.74 9.69 -34.38
CA LEU A 535 12.43 9.13 -34.09
C LEU A 535 11.35 10.20 -34.24
N ASP A 536 10.26 9.87 -34.92
CA ASP A 536 9.06 10.68 -34.98
C ASP A 536 7.81 9.80 -34.95
N GLN A 537 6.85 10.16 -34.09
CA GLN A 537 5.59 9.43 -33.90
C GLN A 537 5.76 7.90 -33.77
N GLY A 538 6.80 7.46 -33.05
CA GLY A 538 7.11 6.06 -32.82
C GLY A 538 7.80 5.33 -33.97
N ARG A 539 8.19 6.01 -35.03
CA ARG A 539 8.87 5.42 -36.17
C ARG A 539 10.30 5.97 -36.31
N LEU A 540 11.20 5.14 -36.82
CA LEU A 540 12.53 5.59 -37.23
C LEU A 540 12.42 6.23 -38.62
N ILE A 541 12.59 7.56 -38.69
CA ILE A 541 12.42 8.34 -39.91
C ILE A 541 13.77 8.74 -40.56
N GLY A 542 14.88 8.45 -39.90
CA GLY A 542 16.22 8.71 -40.41
C GLY A 542 17.31 8.15 -39.51
N GLN A 543 18.43 7.77 -40.13
CA GLN A 543 19.65 7.38 -39.44
C GLN A 543 20.87 7.79 -40.23
N GLY A 544 21.93 8.24 -39.56
CA GLY A 544 23.17 8.67 -40.20
C GLY A 544 23.99 9.62 -39.33
N LYS A 545 25.02 10.21 -39.89
CA LYS A 545 25.81 11.25 -39.20
C LYS A 545 25.10 12.60 -39.22
N HIS A 546 25.47 13.47 -38.30
CA HIS A 546 24.89 14.82 -38.17
C HIS A 546 24.83 15.57 -39.54
N ALA A 547 25.95 15.64 -40.25
CA ALA A 547 26.03 16.37 -41.53
C ALA A 547 25.06 15.80 -42.59
N ASP A 548 24.98 14.47 -42.68
CA ASP A 548 24.11 13.77 -43.62
C ASP A 548 22.62 14.01 -43.30
N LEU A 549 22.26 13.97 -42.02
CA LEU A 549 20.88 14.18 -41.56
C LEU A 549 20.44 15.64 -41.73
N VAL A 550 21.31 16.62 -41.50
CA VAL A 550 21.01 18.04 -41.80
C VAL A 550 20.72 18.24 -43.28
N ALA A 551 21.44 17.54 -44.17
CA ALA A 551 21.23 17.64 -45.61
C ALA A 551 19.97 16.89 -46.09
N SER A 552 19.70 15.69 -45.58
CA SER A 552 18.71 14.75 -46.12
C SER A 552 17.39 14.66 -45.37
N ASN A 553 17.35 14.93 -44.04
CA ASN A 553 16.16 14.75 -43.21
C ASN A 553 15.55 16.09 -42.79
N PRO A 554 14.37 16.46 -43.32
CA PRO A 554 13.74 17.75 -43.01
C PRO A 554 13.38 17.91 -41.54
N VAL A 555 12.91 16.85 -40.87
CA VAL A 555 12.53 16.89 -39.43
C VAL A 555 13.77 17.13 -38.56
N TYR A 556 14.88 16.44 -38.87
CA TYR A 556 16.13 16.64 -38.13
C TYR A 556 16.67 18.07 -38.34
N ARG A 557 16.61 18.58 -39.55
CA ARG A 557 17.01 19.95 -39.87
C ARG A 557 16.18 20.98 -39.13
N GLU A 558 14.85 20.82 -39.08
CA GLU A 558 13.96 21.71 -38.36
C GLU A 558 14.28 21.76 -36.87
N ILE A 559 14.49 20.58 -36.23
CA ILE A 559 14.89 20.50 -34.83
C ILE A 559 16.24 21.23 -34.61
N TYR A 560 17.21 21.02 -35.49
CA TYR A 560 18.54 21.64 -35.41
C TYR A 560 18.48 23.16 -35.54
N GLU A 561 17.79 23.68 -36.55
CA GLU A 561 17.66 25.12 -36.80
C GLU A 561 16.90 25.82 -35.67
N THR A 562 15.84 25.18 -35.15
CA THR A 562 15.08 25.70 -34.02
C THR A 562 15.90 25.80 -32.72
N GLN A 563 16.84 24.88 -32.53
CA GLN A 563 17.73 24.91 -31.34
C GLN A 563 18.89 25.91 -31.54
N LYS A 564 19.45 26.01 -32.74
CA LYS A 564 20.52 26.95 -33.05
C LYS A 564 20.08 28.42 -32.95
N GLY A 565 18.86 28.73 -33.40
CA GLY A 565 18.29 30.09 -33.30
C GLY A 565 17.89 30.53 -31.88
N LYS A 566 18.00 29.66 -30.88
CA LYS A 566 17.79 29.97 -29.45
C LYS A 566 19.13 30.16 -28.69
N GLU A 567 20.24 29.82 -29.29
CA GLU A 567 21.58 29.97 -28.70
C GLU A 567 22.29 31.26 -29.17
N GLU A 568 21.79 31.94 -30.23
CA GLU A 568 22.13 33.32 -30.62
C GLU A 568 21.20 34.34 -29.92
#